data_4c56187aff08251fe0d9498b35433f7d
#
_entry.id   4c56187aff08251fe0d9498b35433f7d
#
_cell.length_a   1.000
_cell.length_b   1.000
_cell.length_c   1.000
_cell.angle_alpha   90.00
_cell.angle_beta   90.00
_cell.angle_gamma   90.00
#
_symmetry.space_group_name_H-M   'P 1'
#
loop_
_entity.id
_entity.type
_entity.pdbx_description
1 polymer ?
#
loop_
_entity_poly.entity_id
_entity_poly.type
_entity_poly.pdbx_seq_one_letter_code
_entity_poly.pdbx_strand_id
1 'polypeptide(L)'
;MGPEIWEFDKCDRTQYQNWKVEHIARDEDTFDTALILNVRHNICSDVERYLKEQGVHVGRIINFSPEDTGSTGFSIQNGTHSSKLAMEVYAALAGRSTVERRAYLHIFAAAPNAFMFHLGQVSRPFGKCILYEYDFEQRGNCSYIPSIQFDGKGGLE
;
A
#
# COMPACT_ATOMS: atom_id res chain seq x y z
N MET A 1 -8.85 -24.40 12.56
CA MET A 1 -7.42 -24.22 12.31
C MET A 1 -6.95 -22.97 13.04
N GLY A 2 -5.89 -23.10 13.80
CA GLY A 2 -5.26 -21.95 14.47
C GLY A 2 -4.54 -21.04 13.49
N PRO A 3 -4.12 -19.84 13.94
CA PRO A 3 -3.32 -18.94 13.11
C PRO A 3 -1.98 -19.60 12.76
N GLU A 4 -1.64 -19.60 11.48
CA GLU A 4 -0.35 -20.08 11.03
C GLU A 4 0.69 -18.95 11.15
N ILE A 5 1.86 -19.31 11.67
CA ILE A 5 3.01 -18.41 11.66
C ILE A 5 3.63 -18.45 10.27
N TRP A 6 3.81 -17.29 9.67
CA TRP A 6 4.48 -17.18 8.38
C TRP A 6 5.98 -17.40 8.54
N GLU A 7 6.46 -18.46 7.94
CA GLU A 7 7.88 -18.81 7.95
C GLU A 7 8.57 -18.27 6.71
N PHE A 8 9.84 -17.88 6.88
CA PHE A 8 10.77 -17.60 5.79
C PHE A 8 11.49 -18.90 5.39
N ASP A 9 12.06 -18.90 4.20
CA ASP A 9 12.97 -19.94 3.68
C ASP A 9 12.33 -21.32 3.44
N LYS A 10 11.03 -21.44 3.42
CA LYS A 10 10.44 -22.57 2.72
C LYS A 10 10.74 -22.40 1.24
N CYS A 11 11.70 -23.17 0.76
CA CYS A 11 11.97 -23.30 -0.66
C CYS A 11 10.81 -24.05 -1.31
N ASP A 12 9.67 -23.41 -1.36
CA ASP A 12 8.50 -23.92 -2.04
C ASP A 12 8.55 -23.43 -3.48
N ARG A 13 8.52 -24.36 -4.42
CA ARG A 13 8.44 -24.08 -5.85
C ARG A 13 7.02 -23.69 -6.27
N THR A 14 6.15 -23.43 -5.31
CA THR A 14 4.76 -23.00 -5.55
C THR A 14 4.77 -21.66 -6.28
N GLN A 15 4.00 -21.55 -7.35
CA GLN A 15 3.74 -20.26 -7.98
C GLN A 15 2.86 -19.44 -7.03
N TYR A 16 3.47 -18.43 -6.43
CA TYR A 16 2.71 -17.45 -5.65
C TYR A 16 1.87 -16.56 -6.55
N GLN A 17 0.69 -16.21 -6.08
CA GLN A 17 -0.13 -15.19 -6.72
C GLN A 17 0.60 -13.84 -6.73
N ASN A 18 0.56 -13.15 -7.86
CA ASN A 18 1.23 -11.86 -8.05
C ASN A 18 0.26 -10.68 -7.94
N TRP A 19 0.84 -9.48 -7.87
CA TRP A 19 0.10 -8.25 -8.03
C TRP A 19 -0.28 -7.98 -9.49
N LYS A 20 -1.45 -7.40 -9.67
CA LYS A 20 -1.77 -6.56 -10.81
C LYS A 20 -1.55 -5.11 -10.38
N VAL A 21 -0.77 -4.37 -11.12
CA VAL A 21 -0.43 -2.97 -10.80
C VAL A 21 -1.04 -2.05 -11.83
N GLU A 22 -1.81 -1.07 -11.37
CA GLU A 22 -2.41 -0.05 -12.23
C GLU A 22 -1.88 1.34 -11.82
N HIS A 23 -1.48 2.12 -12.80
CA HIS A 23 -1.10 3.51 -12.63
C HIS A 23 -2.22 4.40 -13.18
N ILE A 24 -2.86 5.16 -12.29
CA ILE A 24 -3.99 6.02 -12.63
C ILE A 24 -3.55 7.48 -12.52
N ALA A 25 -3.46 8.18 -13.63
CA ALA A 25 -3.18 9.62 -13.65
C ALA A 25 -4.36 10.40 -13.07
N ARG A 26 -4.07 11.43 -12.28
CA ARG A 26 -5.07 12.26 -11.61
C ARG A 26 -4.81 13.75 -11.89
N ASP A 27 -4.32 14.47 -10.91
CA ASP A 27 -4.12 15.89 -10.96
C ASP A 27 -2.69 16.23 -11.44
N GLU A 28 -2.56 17.00 -12.51
CA GLU A 28 -1.27 17.39 -13.06
C GLU A 28 -0.54 18.46 -12.21
N ASP A 29 -1.26 19.13 -11.31
CA ASP A 29 -0.72 20.22 -10.50
C ASP A 29 -0.02 19.76 -9.22
N THR A 30 0.02 18.45 -8.94
CA THR A 30 0.67 17.90 -7.77
C THR A 30 1.52 16.66 -8.09
N PHE A 31 2.56 16.45 -7.30
CA PHE A 31 3.43 15.28 -7.40
C PHE A 31 3.19 14.25 -6.29
N ASP A 32 2.21 14.48 -5.44
CA ASP A 32 1.80 13.50 -4.45
C ASP A 32 1.29 12.22 -5.11
N THR A 33 1.59 11.09 -4.51
CA THR A 33 1.16 9.77 -4.99
C THR A 33 0.27 9.12 -3.94
N ALA A 34 -0.84 8.51 -4.36
CA ALA A 34 -1.60 7.60 -3.52
C ALA A 34 -1.19 6.16 -3.83
N LEU A 35 -0.82 5.41 -2.82
CA LEU A 35 -0.54 3.98 -2.88
C LEU A 35 -1.73 3.23 -2.29
N ILE A 36 -2.33 2.34 -3.07
CA ILE A 36 -3.46 1.52 -2.64
C ILE A 36 -3.04 0.06 -2.68
N LEU A 37 -3.21 -0.63 -1.55
CA LEU A 37 -2.83 -2.02 -1.37
C LEU A 37 -4.07 -2.87 -1.04
N ASN A 38 -4.59 -3.56 -2.05
CA ASN A 38 -5.79 -4.38 -1.94
C ASN A 38 -5.43 -5.85 -1.67
N VAL A 39 -4.96 -6.15 -0.46
CA VAL A 39 -4.62 -7.54 -0.09
C VAL A 39 -5.88 -8.32 0.30
N ARG A 40 -6.69 -7.75 1.18
CA ARG A 40 -7.89 -8.39 1.72
C ARG A 40 -9.11 -8.19 0.84
N HIS A 41 -9.32 -6.99 0.36
CA HIS A 41 -10.44 -6.61 -0.51
C HIS A 41 -10.09 -5.35 -1.28
N ASN A 42 -10.87 -5.04 -2.29
CA ASN A 42 -10.65 -3.87 -3.13
C ASN A 42 -11.20 -2.61 -2.44
N ILE A 43 -10.31 -1.65 -2.15
CA ILE A 43 -10.63 -0.37 -1.52
C ILE A 43 -10.47 0.83 -2.47
N CYS A 44 -10.17 0.59 -3.74
CA CYS A 44 -9.83 1.66 -4.69
C CYS A 44 -10.94 2.72 -4.79
N SER A 45 -12.19 2.29 -4.94
CA SER A 45 -13.35 3.20 -5.04
C SER A 45 -13.56 4.03 -3.77
N ASP A 46 -13.36 3.42 -2.61
CA ASP A 46 -13.49 4.11 -1.32
C ASP A 46 -12.38 5.14 -1.14
N VAL A 47 -11.17 4.82 -1.54
CA VAL A 47 -10.04 5.74 -1.50
C VAL A 47 -10.26 6.91 -2.47
N GLU A 48 -10.65 6.65 -3.69
CA GLU A 48 -10.94 7.71 -4.68
C GLU A 48 -12.02 8.67 -4.18
N ARG A 49 -13.08 8.13 -3.59
CA ARG A 49 -14.13 8.94 -2.97
C ARG A 49 -13.59 9.78 -1.83
N TYR A 50 -12.78 9.20 -0.93
CA TYR A 50 -12.15 9.90 0.18
C TYR A 50 -11.26 11.04 -0.32
N LEU A 51 -10.38 10.81 -1.28
CA LEU A 51 -9.50 11.83 -1.84
C LEU A 51 -10.30 13.01 -2.38
N LYS A 52 -11.40 12.73 -3.07
CA LYS A 52 -12.28 13.76 -3.63
C LYS A 52 -13.03 14.54 -2.54
N GLU A 53 -13.64 13.86 -1.58
CA GLU A 53 -14.46 14.48 -0.53
C GLU A 53 -13.61 15.29 0.45
N GLN A 54 -12.38 14.85 0.73
CA GLN A 54 -11.47 15.53 1.65
C GLN A 54 -10.55 16.55 0.95
N GLY A 55 -10.65 16.69 -0.36
CA GLY A 55 -9.81 17.63 -1.12
C GLY A 55 -8.32 17.27 -1.07
N VAL A 56 -7.99 15.98 -0.98
CA VAL A 56 -6.61 15.49 -1.04
C VAL A 56 -6.22 15.29 -2.50
N HIS A 57 -5.35 16.15 -3.00
CA HIS A 57 -4.90 16.13 -4.39
C HIS A 57 -3.68 15.23 -4.54
N VAL A 58 -3.76 14.30 -5.47
CA VAL A 58 -2.64 13.41 -5.84
C VAL A 58 -2.45 13.43 -7.36
N GLY A 59 -1.20 13.43 -7.83
CA GLY A 59 -0.87 13.42 -9.25
C GLY A 59 -1.14 12.07 -9.90
N ARG A 60 -1.01 10.99 -9.13
CA ARG A 60 -1.38 9.65 -9.58
C ARG A 60 -1.70 8.71 -8.43
N ILE A 61 -2.41 7.65 -8.77
CA ILE A 61 -2.65 6.51 -7.89
C ILE A 61 -1.85 5.33 -8.43
N ILE A 62 -1.14 4.62 -7.55
CA ILE A 62 -0.57 3.31 -7.83
C ILE A 62 -1.42 2.29 -7.08
N ASN A 63 -2.21 1.52 -7.82
CA ASN A 63 -3.17 0.58 -7.28
C ASN A 63 -2.66 -0.85 -7.45
N PHE A 64 -2.40 -1.51 -6.33
CA PHE A 64 -1.99 -2.92 -6.28
C PHE A 64 -3.19 -3.77 -5.90
N SER A 65 -3.56 -4.69 -6.77
CA SER A 65 -4.60 -5.68 -6.52
C SER A 65 -4.10 -7.08 -6.89
N PRO A 66 -4.74 -8.14 -6.34
CA PRO A 66 -4.40 -9.49 -6.76
C PRO A 66 -4.56 -9.64 -8.27
N GLU A 67 -3.62 -10.34 -8.89
CA GLU A 67 -3.80 -10.79 -10.26
C GLU A 67 -5.09 -11.61 -10.34
N ASP A 68 -5.94 -11.28 -11.31
CA ASP A 68 -7.32 -11.76 -11.34
C ASP A 68 -7.40 -13.29 -11.40
N THR A 69 -7.96 -13.87 -10.37
CA THR A 69 -8.26 -15.29 -10.25
C THR A 69 -9.73 -15.52 -9.94
N GLY A 70 -10.58 -14.50 -10.06
CA GLY A 70 -11.99 -14.54 -9.68
C GLY A 70 -12.22 -14.59 -8.17
N SER A 71 -11.20 -14.35 -7.36
CA SER A 71 -11.28 -14.32 -5.90
C SER A 71 -11.25 -12.89 -5.33
N THR A 72 -11.73 -12.72 -4.12
CA THR A 72 -11.91 -11.42 -3.46
C THR A 72 -10.66 -10.93 -2.72
N GLY A 73 -9.47 -11.40 -3.07
CA GLY A 73 -8.23 -10.96 -2.43
C GLY A 73 -7.12 -12.01 -2.52
N PHE A 74 -5.94 -11.67 -1.98
CA PHE A 74 -4.86 -12.62 -1.82
C PHE A 74 -5.11 -13.57 -0.66
N SER A 75 -4.79 -14.83 -0.89
CA SER A 75 -4.40 -15.71 0.18
C SER A 75 -2.87 -15.70 0.26
N ILE A 76 -2.31 -14.86 1.11
CA ILE A 76 -0.86 -14.85 1.33
C ILE A 76 -0.48 -16.16 2.04
N GLN A 77 0.38 -16.94 1.40
CA GLN A 77 0.63 -18.33 1.82
C GLN A 77 1.65 -18.43 2.96
N ASN A 78 2.66 -17.58 2.96
CA ASN A 78 3.73 -17.59 3.95
C ASN A 78 4.53 -16.28 3.95
N GLY A 79 5.57 -16.21 4.79
CA GLY A 79 6.42 -15.03 4.87
C GLY A 79 7.20 -14.74 3.59
N THR A 80 7.62 -15.76 2.86
CA THR A 80 8.30 -15.60 1.56
C THR A 80 7.38 -14.96 0.52
N HIS A 81 6.13 -15.38 0.43
CA HIS A 81 5.14 -14.77 -0.46
C HIS A 81 4.89 -13.31 -0.07
N SER A 82 4.67 -13.04 1.21
CA SER A 82 4.49 -11.68 1.73
C SER A 82 5.67 -10.78 1.42
N SER A 83 6.89 -11.25 1.64
CA SER A 83 8.12 -10.51 1.34
C SER A 83 8.26 -10.21 -0.15
N LYS A 84 7.95 -11.17 -1.01
CA LYS A 84 7.96 -10.98 -2.47
C LYS A 84 6.98 -9.88 -2.89
N LEU A 85 5.76 -9.90 -2.37
CA LEU A 85 4.76 -8.87 -2.65
C LEU A 85 5.23 -7.48 -2.18
N ALA A 86 5.84 -7.40 -1.00
CA ALA A 86 6.41 -6.16 -0.47
C ALA A 86 7.55 -5.63 -1.35
N MET A 87 8.40 -6.49 -1.87
CA MET A 87 9.49 -6.10 -2.79
C MET A 87 8.98 -5.55 -4.11
N GLU A 88 7.85 -6.03 -4.61
CA GLU A 88 7.24 -5.48 -5.82
C GLU A 88 6.69 -4.06 -5.58
N VAL A 89 6.13 -3.80 -4.41
CA VAL A 89 5.73 -2.43 -3.99
C VAL A 89 6.97 -1.53 -3.89
N TYR A 90 8.04 -2.03 -3.26
CA TYR A 90 9.33 -1.32 -3.19
C TYR A 90 9.81 -0.91 -4.60
N ALA A 91 9.82 -1.84 -5.54
CA ALA A 91 10.31 -1.58 -6.90
C ALA A 91 9.49 -0.48 -7.61
N ALA A 92 8.16 -0.52 -7.48
CA ALA A 92 7.29 0.50 -8.05
C ALA A 92 7.53 1.88 -7.44
N LEU A 93 7.69 1.97 -6.13
CA LEU A 93 7.95 3.23 -5.44
C LEU A 93 9.36 3.77 -5.69
N ALA A 94 10.35 2.90 -5.81
CA ALA A 94 11.72 3.28 -6.20
C ALA A 94 11.77 3.84 -7.63
N GLY A 95 10.87 3.41 -8.50
CA GLY A 95 10.75 3.90 -9.89
C GLY A 95 10.07 5.26 -10.03
N ARG A 96 9.59 5.88 -8.94
CA ARG A 96 9.03 7.24 -9.01
C ARG A 96 10.11 8.26 -9.37
N SER A 97 9.69 9.36 -10.03
CA SER A 97 10.61 10.46 -10.33
C SER A 97 11.18 11.10 -9.06
N THR A 98 12.27 11.85 -9.20
CA THR A 98 12.88 12.57 -8.07
C THR A 98 11.89 13.56 -7.43
N VAL A 99 11.04 14.19 -8.21
CA VAL A 99 10.04 15.15 -7.72
C VAL A 99 8.96 14.42 -6.92
N GLU A 100 8.44 13.32 -7.44
CA GLU A 100 7.45 12.49 -6.74
C GLU A 100 8.00 11.93 -5.42
N ARG A 101 9.27 11.52 -5.38
CA ARG A 101 9.90 11.02 -4.15
C ARG A 101 10.07 12.07 -3.06
N ARG A 102 10.08 13.34 -3.43
CA ARG A 102 10.12 14.48 -2.48
C ARG A 102 8.75 14.95 -2.03
N ALA A 103 7.71 14.59 -2.78
CA ALA A 103 6.32 14.86 -2.44
C ALA A 103 5.78 13.80 -1.46
N TYR A 104 4.55 13.95 -1.01
CA TYR A 104 3.93 12.99 -0.10
C TYR A 104 3.49 11.72 -0.81
N LEU A 105 3.67 10.62 -0.11
CA LEU A 105 3.07 9.32 -0.42
C LEU A 105 1.92 9.07 0.55
N HIS A 106 0.72 8.99 0.03
CA HIS A 106 -0.50 8.69 0.79
C HIS A 106 -0.76 7.19 0.71
N ILE A 107 -0.72 6.47 1.83
CA ILE A 107 -0.79 5.00 1.87
C ILE A 107 -2.14 4.55 2.43
N PHE A 108 -2.86 3.79 1.63
CA PHE A 108 -4.14 3.15 1.99
C PHE A 108 -4.00 1.65 1.82
N ALA A 109 -4.28 0.87 2.85
CA ALA A 109 -4.07 -0.56 2.79
C ALA A 109 -5.22 -1.34 3.45
N ALA A 110 -5.72 -2.32 2.73
CA ALA A 110 -6.54 -3.41 3.28
C ALA A 110 -5.68 -4.67 3.30
N ALA A 111 -4.82 -4.79 4.32
CA ALA A 111 -3.78 -5.80 4.38
C ALA A 111 -3.60 -6.35 5.80
N PRO A 112 -3.11 -7.60 5.94
CA PRO A 112 -2.71 -8.13 7.23
C PRO A 112 -1.53 -7.36 7.84
N ASN A 113 -1.51 -7.24 9.17
CA ASN A 113 -0.41 -6.57 9.88
C ASN A 113 0.97 -7.15 9.54
N ALA A 114 1.07 -8.47 9.36
CA ALA A 114 2.33 -9.12 8.99
C ALA A 114 2.85 -8.66 7.63
N PHE A 115 1.96 -8.47 6.64
CA PHE A 115 2.35 -7.88 5.36
C PHE A 115 2.82 -6.42 5.54
N MET A 116 2.10 -5.62 6.33
CA MET A 116 2.48 -4.23 6.60
C MET A 116 3.83 -4.13 7.31
N PHE A 117 4.14 -5.09 8.19
CA PHE A 117 5.46 -5.18 8.81
C PHE A 117 6.57 -5.44 7.78
N HIS A 118 6.38 -6.38 6.85
CA HIS A 118 7.33 -6.63 5.76
C HIS A 118 7.48 -5.40 4.85
N LEU A 119 6.38 -4.74 4.54
CA LEU A 119 6.40 -3.51 3.74
C LEU A 119 7.21 -2.41 4.44
N GLY A 120 7.04 -2.26 5.74
CA GLY A 120 7.81 -1.29 6.56
C GLY A 120 9.32 -1.53 6.51
N GLN A 121 9.76 -2.78 6.42
CA GLN A 121 11.18 -3.14 6.31
C GLN A 121 11.82 -2.67 5.00
N VAL A 122 11.03 -2.48 3.95
CA VAL A 122 11.48 -2.02 2.63
C VAL A 122 11.01 -0.61 2.31
N SER A 123 10.76 0.20 3.33
CA SER A 123 10.12 1.52 3.20
C SER A 123 11.07 2.65 2.74
N ARG A 124 12.35 2.39 2.46
CA ARG A 124 13.32 3.41 2.02
C ARG A 124 12.84 4.33 0.92
N PRO A 125 12.19 3.84 -0.16
CA PRO A 125 11.76 4.70 -1.26
C PRO A 125 10.46 5.46 -0.97
N PHE A 126 9.86 5.32 0.22
CA PHE A 126 8.59 5.97 0.54
C PHE A 126 8.75 7.48 0.70
N GLY A 127 9.89 7.93 1.24
CA GLY A 127 10.10 9.35 1.52
C GLY A 127 9.12 9.87 2.57
N LYS A 128 8.58 11.05 2.34
CA LYS A 128 7.50 11.59 3.16
C LYS A 128 6.23 10.78 2.93
N CYS A 129 5.63 10.25 3.96
CA CYS A 129 4.41 9.48 3.79
C CYS A 129 3.39 9.72 4.91
N ILE A 130 2.14 9.53 4.57
CA ILE A 130 1.01 9.54 5.49
C ILE A 130 0.30 8.20 5.33
N LEU A 131 0.19 7.47 6.44
CA LEU A 131 -0.59 6.25 6.50
C LEU A 131 -2.00 6.58 6.95
N TYR A 132 -2.98 6.05 6.25
CA TYR A 132 -4.40 6.21 6.55
C TYR A 132 -4.97 4.92 7.11
N GLU A 133 -5.83 5.07 8.11
CA GLU A 133 -6.61 3.97 8.68
C GLU A 133 -8.09 4.13 8.32
N TYR A 134 -8.78 3.00 8.19
CA TYR A 134 -10.23 3.04 8.04
C TYR A 134 -10.88 3.47 9.34
N ASP A 135 -11.79 4.45 9.26
CA ASP A 135 -12.45 5.04 10.42
C ASP A 135 -13.65 4.19 10.87
N PHE A 136 -13.38 3.06 11.52
CA PHE A 136 -14.43 2.19 12.06
C PHE A 136 -15.30 2.87 13.13
N GLU A 137 -14.77 3.84 13.83
CA GLU A 137 -15.46 4.54 14.92
C GLU A 137 -16.19 5.80 14.42
N GLN A 138 -16.09 6.11 13.14
CA GLN A 138 -16.71 7.28 12.50
C GLN A 138 -16.40 8.62 13.21
N ARG A 139 -15.18 8.76 13.71
CA ARG A 139 -14.73 9.95 14.44
C ARG A 139 -14.73 11.22 13.58
N GLY A 140 -14.60 11.08 12.28
CA GLY A 140 -14.44 12.18 11.33
C GLY A 140 -15.49 12.25 10.22
N ASN A 141 -16.55 11.46 10.23
CA ASN A 141 -17.55 11.33 9.13
C ASN A 141 -16.95 10.96 7.77
N CYS A 142 -15.71 10.45 7.74
CA CYS A 142 -15.00 10.01 6.54
C CYS A 142 -14.70 8.52 6.62
N SER A 143 -14.44 7.89 5.46
CA SER A 143 -14.07 6.46 5.41
C SER A 143 -12.67 6.22 5.99
N TYR A 144 -11.78 7.20 5.91
CA TYR A 144 -10.39 7.10 6.35
C TYR A 144 -10.00 8.31 7.22
N ILE A 145 -9.01 8.09 8.07
CA ILE A 145 -8.36 9.14 8.87
C ILE A 145 -6.84 9.00 8.72
N PRO A 146 -6.09 10.11 8.62
CA PRO A 146 -4.63 10.04 8.70
C PRO A 146 -4.22 9.57 10.09
N SER A 147 -3.37 8.56 10.13
CA SER A 147 -2.96 7.88 11.38
C SER A 147 -1.52 8.19 11.74
N ILE A 148 -0.60 7.98 10.83
CA ILE A 148 0.83 8.20 11.04
C ILE A 148 1.39 9.03 9.89
N GLN A 149 2.20 10.03 10.23
CA GLN A 149 2.92 10.82 9.24
C GLN A 149 4.42 10.73 9.50
N PHE A 150 5.17 10.44 8.43
CA PHE A 150 6.62 10.50 8.40
C PHE A 150 7.07 11.60 7.46
N ASP A 151 8.00 12.43 7.91
CA ASP A 151 8.53 13.56 7.12
C ASP A 151 9.74 13.19 6.24
N GLY A 152 10.08 11.92 6.19
CA GLY A 152 11.20 11.41 5.39
C GLY A 152 12.60 11.68 5.97
N LYS A 153 12.67 12.29 7.16
CA LYS A 153 13.93 12.54 7.87
C LYS A 153 14.23 11.50 8.95
N GLY A 154 13.45 10.45 9.01
CA GLY A 154 13.59 9.37 9.99
C GLY A 154 14.72 8.42 9.66
N GLY A 155 15.96 8.90 9.76
CA GLY A 155 17.05 8.04 10.15
C GLY A 155 17.06 8.02 11.67
N LEU A 156 17.02 6.85 12.29
CA LEU A 156 17.42 6.70 13.68
C LEU A 156 18.84 7.28 13.79
N GLU A 157 18.97 8.45 14.39
CA GLU A 157 20.24 8.89 14.93
C GLU A 157 20.61 8.03 16.13
#